data_48df33314a6c8f30a52df9dc3a27de67
#
_entry.id   48df33314a6c8f30a52df9dc3a27de67
#
_cell.length_a   1.000
_cell.length_b   1.000
_cell.length_c   1.000
_cell.angle_alpha   90.00
_cell.angle_beta   90.00
_cell.angle_gamma   90.00
#
_symmetry.space_group_name_H-M   'P 1'
#
loop_
_entity.id
_entity.type
_entity.pdbx_description
1 polymer ?
#
loop_
_entity_poly.entity_id
_entity_poly.type
_entity_poly.pdbx_seq_one_letter_code
_entity_poly.pdbx_strand_id
1 'polypeptide(L)' 'MEELEFIQNERLKLQNEYLAQAQRLWISDLEPVDKDKKVRNLYNGYKTKDKFLENIEARLVSSLDDINYYLERKA' A
#
# COMPACT_ATOMS: atom_id res chain seq x y z
N MET A 1 4.69 -8.34 15.50
CA MET A 1 4.20 -7.05 16.04
C MET A 1 2.88 -6.69 15.38
N GLU A 2 1.87 -6.43 16.20
CA GLU A 2 0.51 -6.22 15.72
C GLU A 2 0.37 -5.00 14.80
N GLU A 3 1.06 -3.90 15.13
CA GLU A 3 1.01 -2.68 14.32
C GLU A 3 1.59 -2.90 12.92
N LEU A 4 2.68 -3.65 12.83
CA LEU A 4 3.30 -3.94 11.54
C LEU A 4 2.39 -4.83 10.70
N GLU A 5 1.82 -5.87 11.29
CA GLU A 5 0.86 -6.74 10.60
C GLU A 5 -0.36 -5.97 10.13
N PHE A 6 -0.87 -5.06 10.97
CA PHE A 6 -2.02 -4.23 10.61
C PHE A 6 -1.71 -3.38 9.38
N ILE A 7 -0.55 -2.72 9.35
CA ILE A 7 -0.17 -1.87 8.20
C ILE A 7 0.03 -2.72 6.94
N GLN A 8 0.67 -3.88 7.06
CA GLN A 8 0.87 -4.77 5.92
C GLN A 8 -0.47 -5.28 5.37
N ASN A 9 -1.41 -5.61 6.23
CA ASN A 9 -2.75 -6.03 5.83
C ASN A 9 -3.52 -4.89 5.17
N GLU A 10 -3.39 -3.66 5.67
CA GLU A 10 -4.02 -2.49 5.06
C GLU A 10 -3.46 -2.21 3.66
N ARG A 11 -2.16 -2.37 3.46
CA ARG A 11 -1.54 -2.22 2.15
C ARG A 11 -2.05 -3.27 1.18
N LEU A 12 -2.16 -4.53 1.62
CA LEU A 12 -2.67 -5.61 0.79
C LEU A 12 -4.13 -5.39 0.42
N LYS A 13 -4.94 -4.97 1.39
CA LYS A 13 -6.35 -4.64 1.16
C LYS A 13 -6.50 -3.51 0.14
N LEU A 14 -5.69 -2.48 0.27
CA LEU A 14 -5.68 -1.34 -0.65
C LEU A 14 -5.32 -1.78 -2.07
N GLN A 15 -4.32 -2.64 -2.20
CA GLN A 15 -3.91 -3.21 -3.50
C GLN A 15 -5.05 -4.02 -4.12
N ASN A 16 -5.70 -4.87 -3.34
CA ASN A 16 -6.81 -5.70 -3.82
C ASN A 16 -8.00 -4.84 -4.27
N GLU A 17 -8.31 -3.78 -3.53
CA GLU A 17 -9.36 -2.83 -3.91
C GLU A 17 -9.02 -2.12 -5.23
N TYR A 18 -7.77 -1.69 -5.38
CA TYR A 18 -7.31 -1.07 -6.62
C TYR A 18 -7.46 -2.03 -7.80
N LEU A 19 -6.99 -3.26 -7.65
CA LEU A 19 -7.06 -4.25 -8.73
C LEU A 19 -8.50 -4.57 -9.12
N ALA A 20 -9.39 -4.70 -8.16
CA ALA A 20 -10.81 -4.97 -8.40
C ALA A 20 -11.47 -3.82 -9.18
N GLN A 21 -11.19 -2.57 -8.77
CA GLN A 21 -11.75 -1.39 -9.44
C GLN A 21 -11.17 -1.21 -10.84
N ALA A 22 -9.87 -1.46 -11.01
CA ALA A 22 -9.22 -1.38 -12.31
C ALA A 22 -9.81 -2.40 -13.28
N GLN A 23 -10.06 -3.63 -12.80
CA GLN A 23 -10.66 -4.68 -13.60
C GLN A 23 -12.07 -4.28 -14.06
N ARG A 24 -12.87 -3.70 -13.17
CA ARG A 24 -14.22 -3.22 -13.51
C ARG A 24 -14.17 -2.15 -14.60
N LEU A 25 -13.21 -1.25 -14.55
CA LEU A 25 -13.02 -0.23 -15.58
C LEU A 25 -12.64 -0.85 -16.91
N TRP A 26 -11.76 -1.84 -16.92
CA TRP A 26 -11.31 -2.48 -18.15
C TRP A 26 -12.43 -3.23 -18.86
N ILE A 27 -13.38 -3.81 -18.14
CA ILE A 27 -14.50 -4.56 -18.73
C ILE A 27 -15.75 -3.67 -18.97
N SER A 28 -15.67 -2.38 -18.62
CA SER A 28 -16.79 -1.45 -18.83
C SER A 28 -16.88 -1.03 -20.31
N ASP A 29 -18.03 -0.44 -20.70
CA ASP A 29 -18.29 0.02 -22.05
C ASP A 29 -17.70 1.40 -22.36
N LEU A 30 -16.85 1.92 -21.48
CA LEU A 30 -16.24 3.23 -21.68
C LEU A 30 -15.29 3.24 -22.88
N GLU A 31 -15.14 4.42 -23.49
CA GLU A 31 -14.16 4.62 -24.54
C GLU A 31 -12.74 4.35 -24.01
N PRO A 32 -11.82 3.82 -24.86
CA PRO A 32 -10.47 3.51 -24.41
C PRO A 32 -9.73 4.68 -23.76
N VAL A 33 -9.93 5.90 -24.27
CA VAL A 33 -9.31 7.11 -23.70
C VAL A 33 -9.84 7.37 -22.30
N ASP A 34 -11.14 7.21 -22.09
CA ASP A 34 -11.77 7.40 -20.79
C ASP A 34 -11.35 6.33 -19.78
N LYS A 35 -11.24 5.07 -20.24
CA LYS A 35 -10.73 3.98 -19.41
C LYS A 35 -9.33 4.28 -18.91
N ASP A 36 -8.44 4.67 -19.83
CA ASP A 36 -7.05 4.97 -19.50
C ASP A 36 -6.98 6.09 -18.46
N LYS A 37 -7.73 7.16 -18.67
CA LYS A 37 -7.76 8.30 -17.75
C LYS A 37 -8.25 7.91 -16.36
N LYS A 38 -9.32 7.13 -16.30
CA LYS A 38 -9.88 6.69 -15.01
C LYS A 38 -8.96 5.72 -14.28
N VAL A 39 -8.32 4.81 -15.01
CA VAL A 39 -7.36 3.87 -14.42
C VAL A 39 -6.14 4.63 -13.88
N ARG A 40 -5.65 5.64 -14.61
CA ARG A 40 -4.55 6.48 -14.13
C ARG A 40 -4.91 7.22 -12.85
N ASN A 41 -6.10 7.81 -12.80
CA ASN A 41 -6.56 8.51 -11.60
C ASN A 41 -6.68 7.56 -10.41
N LEU A 42 -7.21 6.37 -10.65
CA LEU A 42 -7.31 5.33 -9.64
C LEU A 42 -5.93 4.90 -9.14
N TYR A 43 -4.99 4.69 -10.05
CA TYR A 43 -3.62 4.31 -9.73
C TYR A 43 -2.94 5.39 -8.90
N ASN A 44 -3.09 6.65 -9.28
CA ASN A 44 -2.49 7.76 -8.54
C ASN A 44 -3.03 7.84 -7.12
N GLY A 45 -4.33 7.65 -6.94
CA GLY A 45 -4.95 7.62 -5.62
C GLY A 45 -4.42 6.46 -4.78
N TYR A 46 -4.32 5.27 -5.39
CA TYR A 46 -3.75 4.10 -4.74
C TYR A 46 -2.32 4.35 -4.31
N LYS A 47 -1.49 4.85 -5.21
CA LYS A 47 -0.06 5.10 -4.93
C LYS A 47 0.14 6.11 -3.81
N THR A 48 -0.68 7.14 -3.75
CA THR A 48 -0.60 8.16 -2.69
C THR A 48 -0.88 7.52 -1.32
N LYS A 49 -1.94 6.73 -1.23
CA LYS A 49 -2.31 6.05 0.02
C LYS A 49 -1.28 4.99 0.41
N ASP A 50 -0.84 4.20 -0.57
CA ASP A 50 0.15 3.15 -0.33
C ASP A 50 1.48 3.72 0.14
N LYS A 51 1.91 4.83 -0.44
CA LYS A 51 3.15 5.49 -0.03
C LYS A 51 3.07 5.98 1.43
N PHE A 52 1.92 6.49 1.83
CA PHE A 52 1.71 6.90 3.22
C PHE A 52 1.86 5.70 4.16
N LEU A 53 1.22 4.57 3.82
CA LEU A 53 1.31 3.34 4.61
C LEU A 53 2.74 2.76 4.58
N GLU A 54 3.40 2.82 3.43
CA GLU A 54 4.78 2.38 3.28
C GLU A 54 5.71 3.16 4.22
N ASN A 55 5.51 4.47 4.34
CA ASN A 55 6.31 5.29 5.24
C ASN A 55 6.10 4.89 6.71
N ILE A 56 4.87 4.59 7.10
CA ILE A 56 4.56 4.10 8.44
C ILE A 56 5.22 2.74 8.68
N GLU A 57 5.10 1.84 7.70
CA GLU A 57 5.72 0.51 7.77
C GLU A 57 7.24 0.63 7.95
N ALA A 58 7.88 1.49 7.17
CA ALA A 58 9.32 1.71 7.25
C ALA A 58 9.75 2.20 8.64
N ARG A 59 8.96 3.08 9.26
CA ARG A 59 9.23 3.56 10.61
C ARG A 59 9.10 2.45 11.64
N LEU A 60 8.11 1.59 11.51
CA LEU A 60 7.91 0.45 12.41
C LEU A 60 9.06 -0.56 12.30
N VAL A 61 9.47 -0.86 11.06
CA VAL A 61 10.60 -1.76 10.82
C VAL A 61 11.89 -1.18 11.40
N SER A 62 12.14 0.11 11.18
CA SER A 62 13.30 0.81 11.73
C SER A 62 13.32 0.74 13.26
N SER A 63 12.16 0.94 13.90
CA SER A 63 12.05 0.85 15.36
C SER A 63 12.39 -0.55 15.86
N LEU A 64 11.94 -1.59 15.15
CA LEU A 64 12.26 -2.98 15.49
C LEU A 64 13.77 -3.25 15.38
N ASP A 65 14.38 -2.76 14.31
CA ASP A 65 15.83 -2.90 14.10
C ASP A 65 16.61 -2.20 15.21
N ASP A 66 16.19 -1.01 15.59
CA ASP A 66 16.81 -0.25 16.68
C ASP A 66 16.70 -1.00 18.02
N ILE A 67 15.52 -1.57 18.31
CA ILE A 67 15.31 -2.35 19.52
C ILE A 67 16.19 -3.59 19.53
N ASN A 68 16.23 -4.32 18.42
CA ASN A 68 17.05 -5.52 18.28
C ASN A 68 18.53 -5.19 18.44
N TYR A 69 19.00 -4.12 17.83
CA TYR A 69 20.37 -3.66 17.96
C TYR A 69 20.72 -3.36 19.42
N TYR A 70 19.81 -2.66 20.11
CA TYR A 70 19.99 -2.33 21.52
C TYR A 70 20.07 -3.57 22.39
N LEU A 71 19.19 -4.54 22.16
CA LEU A 71 19.16 -5.80 22.93
C LEU A 71 20.43 -6.62 22.69
N GLU A 72 20.92 -6.69 21.46
CA GLU A 72 22.15 -7.39 21.14
C GLU A 72 23.35 -6.78 21.86
N ARG A 73 23.39 -5.46 21.98
CA ARG A 73 24.48 -4.78 22.66
C ARG A 73 24.47 -5.01 24.18
N LYS A 74 23.31 -5.23 24.75
CA LYS A 74 23.17 -5.49 26.18
C LYS A 74 23.49 -6.93 26.59
N ALA A 75 23.39 -7.82 25.64
CA ALA A 75 23.71 -9.22 25.87
C ALA A 75 25.22 -9.42 25.84
#